data_61c8edcc2b25db201ad865c246df01e7
#
_entry.id   61c8edcc2b25db201ad865c246df01e7
#
_cell.length_a   1.000
_cell.length_b   1.000
_cell.length_c   1.000
_cell.angle_alpha   90.00
_cell.angle_beta   90.00
_cell.angle_gamma   90.00
#
_symmetry.space_group_name_H-M   'P 1'
#
loop_
_entity.id
_entity.type
_entity.pdbx_description
1 polymer ?
#
loop_
_entity_poly.entity_id
_entity_poly.type
_entity_poly.pdbx_seq_one_letter_code
_entity_poly.pdbx_strand_id
1 'polypeptide(L)'
;KSLQHRGEIVRDDVENEINISDMKKLKENMFKLITIPGEEVIHVIPQEYTVDGEDGIQDPRGMAGIKLSANFHVITAQVGAVRNIIRCVEKDGLRTKELILEPFASALATLDEDELREGVALVDIGGGTTDVAIFLDKVIRHTAVIPFGGNVITKDIKTGLSILEKQAELLKVKFGSAVHSDDHDNVMVSIPGLRGREPKEISVKNLTEIISARMKEIIDLVYHQIKVSGYEDKLMTGIVLTGGGAQLRNLNQLVSFITGMEARVG
;
A
#
# COMPACT_ATOMS: atom_id res chain seq x y z
N LYS A 1 10.89 5.26 1.64
CA LYS A 1 11.36 4.35 2.69
C LYS A 1 10.63 4.62 3.98
N SER A 2 10.49 3.60 4.83
CA SER A 2 9.97 3.73 6.18
C SER A 2 11.01 3.32 7.21
N LEU A 3 11.02 4.03 8.34
CA LEU A 3 11.95 3.85 9.44
C LEU A 3 11.18 3.94 10.76
N GLN A 4 11.62 3.20 11.78
CA GLN A 4 11.12 3.34 13.14
C GLN A 4 12.12 4.14 13.97
N HIS A 5 11.64 5.18 14.64
CA HIS A 5 12.46 6.02 15.51
C HIS A 5 11.74 6.33 16.81
N ARG A 6 12.48 6.32 17.92
CA ARG A 6 11.95 6.78 19.21
C ARG A 6 12.40 8.22 19.45
N GLY A 7 11.45 9.08 19.79
CA GLY A 7 11.69 10.45 20.21
C GLY A 7 11.25 10.68 21.63
N GLU A 8 11.87 11.66 22.29
CA GLU A 8 11.50 12.04 23.65
C GLU A 8 11.67 13.55 23.88
N ILE A 9 10.85 14.08 24.77
CA ILE A 9 11.00 15.42 25.34
C ILE A 9 10.85 15.34 26.85
N VAL A 10 11.58 16.22 27.55
CA VAL A 10 11.33 16.53 28.95
C VAL A 10 10.51 17.81 28.97
N ARG A 11 9.42 17.81 29.73
CA ARG A 11 8.51 18.93 29.87
C ARG A 11 9.03 19.89 30.92
N ASP A 12 9.01 21.17 30.62
CA ASP A 12 9.38 22.23 31.56
C ASP A 12 8.26 22.49 32.60
N ASP A 13 7.02 22.23 32.18
CA ASP A 13 5.82 22.44 32.97
C ASP A 13 5.29 21.10 33.51
N VAL A 14 5.65 20.79 34.72
CA VAL A 14 5.32 19.53 35.39
C VAL A 14 3.96 19.59 36.13
N GLU A 15 3.47 20.81 36.42
CA GLU A 15 2.22 21.00 37.14
C GLU A 15 0.99 20.87 36.26
N ASN A 16 1.13 21.10 34.95
CA ASN A 16 0.04 20.99 34.00
C ASN A 16 0.03 19.63 33.28
N GLU A 17 -1.15 19.23 32.83
CA GLU A 17 -1.37 18.02 32.04
C GLU A 17 -0.69 18.11 30.68
N ILE A 18 -0.35 16.95 30.09
CA ILE A 18 0.16 16.83 28.73
C ILE A 18 -0.89 17.35 27.76
N ASN A 19 -0.47 18.17 26.82
CA ASN A 19 -1.36 18.84 25.88
C ASN A 19 -0.87 18.68 24.42
N ILE A 20 -1.66 19.19 23.48
CA ILE A 20 -1.37 19.12 22.03
C ILE A 20 -0.03 19.80 21.68
N SER A 21 0.38 20.85 22.41
CA SER A 21 1.64 21.56 22.15
C SER A 21 2.85 20.66 22.46
N ASP A 22 2.76 19.86 23.54
CA ASP A 22 3.82 18.90 23.90
C ASP A 22 3.99 17.83 22.82
N MET A 23 2.87 17.28 22.35
CA MET A 23 2.87 16.30 21.26
C MET A 23 3.43 16.90 19.95
N LYS A 24 3.07 18.14 19.62
CA LYS A 24 3.65 18.87 18.47
C LYS A 24 5.15 19.09 18.63
N LYS A 25 5.61 19.54 19.80
CA LYS A 25 7.02 19.74 20.10
C LYS A 25 7.82 18.44 19.93
N LEU A 26 7.28 17.33 20.43
CA LEU A 26 7.88 16.01 20.26
C LEU A 26 7.99 15.62 18.77
N LYS A 27 6.93 15.79 17.99
CA LYS A 27 6.89 15.51 16.56
C LYS A 27 7.85 16.40 15.76
N GLU A 28 7.88 17.71 16.05
CA GLU A 28 8.79 18.67 15.38
C GLU A 28 10.26 18.37 15.65
N ASN A 29 10.60 17.93 16.86
CA ASN A 29 11.95 17.50 17.19
C ASN A 29 12.37 16.29 16.34
N MET A 30 11.47 15.35 16.08
CA MET A 30 11.73 14.22 15.20
C MET A 30 12.02 14.64 13.76
N PHE A 31 11.28 15.61 13.22
CA PHE A 31 11.57 16.16 11.88
C PHE A 31 12.98 16.76 11.77
N LYS A 32 13.48 17.38 12.86
CA LYS A 32 14.80 18.00 12.89
C LYS A 32 15.94 17.00 13.09
N LEU A 33 15.68 15.93 13.83
CA LEU A 33 16.70 14.94 14.18
C LEU A 33 17.02 13.98 13.03
N ILE A 34 16.02 13.70 12.17
CA ILE A 34 16.17 12.73 11.08
C ILE A 34 16.75 13.46 9.86
N THR A 35 18.03 13.24 9.63
CA THR A 35 18.72 13.72 8.43
C THR A 35 19.35 12.54 7.72
N ILE A 36 18.81 12.20 6.54
CA ILE A 36 19.34 11.14 5.68
C ILE A 36 19.84 11.80 4.39
N PRO A 37 21.13 11.64 4.02
CA PRO A 37 21.65 12.24 2.80
C PRO A 37 20.85 11.83 1.56
N GLY A 38 20.37 12.83 0.79
CA GLY A 38 19.59 12.61 -0.43
C GLY A 38 18.12 12.24 -0.23
N GLU A 39 17.65 12.15 1.01
CA GLU A 39 16.24 11.93 1.35
C GLU A 39 15.67 13.12 2.15
N GLU A 40 14.38 13.32 2.05
CA GLU A 40 13.63 14.25 2.90
C GLU A 40 12.49 13.51 3.61
N VAL A 41 12.18 13.99 4.81
CA VAL A 41 11.10 13.43 5.63
C VAL A 41 9.76 13.96 5.10
N ILE A 42 8.88 13.04 4.71
CA ILE A 42 7.52 13.36 4.25
C ILE A 42 6.51 13.28 5.41
N HIS A 43 6.59 12.19 6.21
CA HIS A 43 5.69 12.01 7.34
C HIS A 43 6.46 11.54 8.58
N VAL A 44 6.01 12.03 9.75
CA VAL A 44 6.39 11.56 11.09
C VAL A 44 5.10 11.23 11.82
N ILE A 45 4.86 9.94 12.07
CA ILE A 45 3.60 9.42 12.57
C ILE A 45 3.85 8.73 13.91
N PRO A 46 3.32 9.27 15.02
CA PRO A 46 3.42 8.60 16.31
C PRO A 46 2.65 7.27 16.28
N GLN A 47 3.23 6.24 16.85
CA GLN A 47 2.64 4.90 16.95
C GLN A 47 2.03 4.68 18.33
N GLU A 48 2.82 4.90 19.35
CA GLU A 48 2.49 4.78 20.76
C GLU A 48 3.28 5.81 21.54
N TYR A 49 2.66 6.33 22.59
CA TYR A 49 3.31 7.23 23.53
C TYR A 49 3.73 6.47 24.79
N THR A 50 4.73 7.02 25.45
CA THR A 50 5.21 6.60 26.77
C THR A 50 5.26 7.83 27.65
N VAL A 51 4.64 7.78 28.81
CA VAL A 51 4.67 8.85 29.83
C VAL A 51 5.37 8.32 31.07
N ASP A 52 6.46 8.96 31.47
CA ASP A 52 7.29 8.59 32.63
C ASP A 52 7.65 7.09 32.75
N GLY A 53 7.74 6.40 31.59
CA GLY A 53 8.08 4.98 31.50
C GLY A 53 6.88 4.06 31.40
N GLU A 54 5.66 4.55 31.46
CA GLU A 54 4.44 3.79 31.15
C GLU A 54 4.21 3.78 29.64
N ASP A 55 4.35 2.60 29.02
CA ASP A 55 4.22 2.38 27.57
C ASP A 55 2.77 2.09 27.14
N GLY A 56 2.53 2.09 25.83
CA GLY A 56 1.24 1.66 25.24
C GLY A 56 0.14 2.70 25.27
N ILE A 57 0.47 3.97 25.53
CA ILE A 57 -0.49 5.06 25.60
C ILE A 57 -0.80 5.55 24.18
N GLN A 58 -2.08 5.48 23.78
CA GLN A 58 -2.51 5.96 22.47
C GLN A 58 -2.71 7.48 22.44
N ASP A 59 -3.26 8.04 23.51
CA ASP A 59 -3.49 9.48 23.65
C ASP A 59 -3.05 9.95 25.05
N PRO A 60 -1.91 10.65 25.15
CA PRO A 60 -1.39 11.11 26.42
C PRO A 60 -2.03 12.40 26.94
N ARG A 61 -2.97 13.01 26.21
CA ARG A 61 -3.61 14.28 26.62
C ARG A 61 -4.37 14.13 27.92
N GLY A 62 -4.19 15.07 28.82
CA GLY A 62 -4.81 15.06 30.14
C GLY A 62 -4.05 14.22 31.18
N MET A 63 -2.98 13.53 30.80
CA MET A 63 -2.12 12.81 31.75
C MET A 63 -1.10 13.76 32.38
N ALA A 64 -0.81 13.54 33.65
CA ALA A 64 0.35 14.16 34.29
C ALA A 64 1.62 13.39 33.94
N GLY A 65 2.73 14.09 33.74
CA GLY A 65 4.02 13.45 33.46
C GLY A 65 5.10 14.44 33.10
N ILE A 66 6.34 14.05 33.35
CA ILE A 66 7.53 14.86 33.12
C ILE A 66 8.16 14.51 31.76
N LYS A 67 8.28 13.21 31.48
CA LYS A 67 8.93 12.70 30.27
C LYS A 67 7.89 12.14 29.33
N LEU A 68 7.76 12.79 28.15
CA LEU A 68 6.91 12.30 27.08
C LEU A 68 7.81 11.75 25.95
N SER A 69 7.62 10.50 25.60
CA SER A 69 8.27 9.88 24.44
C SER A 69 7.26 9.16 23.55
N ALA A 70 7.65 8.89 22.31
CA ALA A 70 6.85 8.10 21.40
C ALA A 70 7.74 7.32 20.42
N ASN A 71 7.24 6.18 19.97
CA ASN A 71 7.76 5.51 18.80
C ASN A 71 7.13 6.14 17.56
N PHE A 72 7.95 6.48 16.57
CA PHE A 72 7.50 7.12 15.34
C PHE A 72 7.74 6.23 14.12
N HIS A 73 6.74 6.11 13.29
CA HIS A 73 6.88 5.62 11.92
C HIS A 73 7.24 6.83 11.04
N VAL A 74 8.44 6.83 10.50
CA VAL A 74 8.97 7.94 9.71
C VAL A 74 9.06 7.53 8.26
N ILE A 75 8.49 8.34 7.39
CA ILE A 75 8.46 8.10 5.95
C ILE A 75 9.34 9.14 5.27
N THR A 76 10.30 8.65 4.50
CA THR A 76 11.21 9.47 3.72
C THR A 76 11.06 9.20 2.22
N ALA A 77 11.37 10.21 1.41
CA ALA A 77 11.44 10.09 -0.04
C ALA A 77 12.73 10.71 -0.57
N GLN A 78 13.17 10.25 -1.74
CA GLN A 78 14.31 10.84 -2.42
C GLN A 78 14.01 12.28 -2.84
N VAL A 79 14.87 13.22 -2.48
CA VAL A 79 14.73 14.66 -2.80
C VAL A 79 14.52 14.89 -4.30
N GLY A 80 15.22 14.13 -5.16
CA GLY A 80 15.09 14.24 -6.62
C GLY A 80 13.70 13.84 -7.11
N ALA A 81 13.10 12.78 -6.56
CA ALA A 81 11.76 12.32 -6.91
C ALA A 81 10.70 13.34 -6.49
N VAL A 82 10.78 13.83 -5.27
CA VAL A 82 9.87 14.85 -4.73
C VAL A 82 9.93 16.13 -5.58
N ARG A 83 11.13 16.64 -5.87
CA ARG A 83 11.31 17.83 -6.71
C ARG A 83 10.73 17.64 -8.11
N ASN A 84 10.86 16.45 -8.69
CA ASN A 84 10.30 16.16 -10.02
C ASN A 84 8.77 16.21 -10.00
N ILE A 85 8.13 15.65 -8.98
CA ILE A 85 6.66 15.70 -8.80
C ILE A 85 6.22 17.16 -8.70
N ILE A 86 6.83 17.94 -7.78
CA ILE A 86 6.51 19.37 -7.59
C ILE A 86 6.66 20.13 -8.89
N ARG A 87 7.78 19.96 -9.61
CA ARG A 87 8.01 20.62 -10.89
C ARG A 87 6.99 20.27 -11.98
N CYS A 88 6.51 19.02 -12.00
CA CYS A 88 5.47 18.63 -12.95
C CYS A 88 4.17 19.40 -12.67
N VAL A 89 3.78 19.51 -11.42
CA VAL A 89 2.59 20.28 -10.98
C VAL A 89 2.73 21.76 -11.29
N GLU A 90 3.90 22.34 -11.00
CA GLU A 90 4.18 23.76 -11.24
C GLU A 90 4.21 24.12 -12.74
N LYS A 91 4.67 23.21 -13.60
CA LYS A 91 4.65 23.41 -15.06
C LYS A 91 3.24 23.54 -15.63
N ASP A 92 2.27 22.93 -14.97
CA ASP A 92 0.83 23.05 -15.33
C ASP A 92 0.16 24.27 -14.68
N GLY A 93 0.94 25.18 -14.07
CA GLY A 93 0.44 26.40 -13.44
C GLY A 93 -0.19 26.20 -12.07
N LEU A 94 -0.05 25.04 -11.48
CA LEU A 94 -0.57 24.70 -10.15
C LEU A 94 0.52 24.84 -9.08
N ARG A 95 0.10 24.96 -7.82
CA ARG A 95 1.01 24.92 -6.67
C ARG A 95 0.76 23.69 -5.82
N THR A 96 1.81 22.96 -5.50
CA THR A 96 1.76 21.86 -4.53
C THR A 96 1.58 22.43 -3.13
N LYS A 97 0.51 22.06 -2.46
CA LYS A 97 0.24 22.45 -1.08
C LYS A 97 0.93 21.50 -0.10
N GLU A 98 0.83 20.21 -0.34
CA GLU A 98 1.31 19.16 0.54
C GLU A 98 1.59 17.89 -0.25
N LEU A 99 2.50 17.08 0.25
CA LEU A 99 2.76 15.72 -0.24
C LEU A 99 2.17 14.73 0.75
N ILE A 100 1.33 13.84 0.26
CA ILE A 100 0.70 12.80 1.06
C ILE A 100 1.13 11.45 0.49
N LEU A 101 1.50 10.53 1.38
CA LEU A 101 1.80 9.17 0.98
C LEU A 101 0.54 8.49 0.43
N GLU A 102 0.68 7.82 -0.72
CA GLU A 102 -0.43 7.19 -1.45
C GLU A 102 -1.33 6.30 -0.58
N PRO A 103 -0.81 5.38 0.26
CA PRO A 103 -1.66 4.55 1.13
C PRO A 103 -2.58 5.32 2.09
N PHE A 104 -2.24 6.56 2.47
CA PHE A 104 -3.17 7.39 3.26
C PHE A 104 -4.34 7.88 2.43
N ALA A 105 -4.08 8.27 1.18
CA ALA A 105 -5.15 8.72 0.28
C ALA A 105 -6.06 7.55 -0.10
N SER A 106 -5.47 6.39 -0.41
CA SER A 106 -6.20 5.15 -0.71
C SER A 106 -7.04 4.69 0.49
N ALA A 107 -6.49 4.74 1.71
CA ALA A 107 -7.22 4.39 2.93
C ALA A 107 -8.45 5.27 3.16
N LEU A 108 -8.32 6.58 2.98
CA LEU A 108 -9.44 7.52 3.12
C LEU A 108 -10.57 7.27 2.12
N ALA A 109 -10.27 6.68 0.97
CA ALA A 109 -11.24 6.40 -0.08
C ALA A 109 -11.91 5.03 0.05
N THR A 110 -11.25 4.05 0.70
CA THR A 110 -11.63 2.63 0.61
C THR A 110 -11.88 1.95 1.94
N LEU A 111 -11.36 2.49 3.04
CA LEU A 111 -11.48 1.91 4.38
C LEU A 111 -12.53 2.66 5.22
N ASP A 112 -13.27 1.92 6.02
CA ASP A 112 -14.13 2.49 7.03
C ASP A 112 -13.41 2.65 8.40
N GLU A 113 -14.12 3.27 9.36
CA GLU A 113 -13.55 3.52 10.68
C GLU A 113 -13.31 2.26 11.51
N ASP A 114 -14.13 1.24 11.32
CA ASP A 114 -14.02 -0.01 12.05
C ASP A 114 -12.82 -0.82 11.51
N GLU A 115 -12.65 -0.88 10.20
CA GLU A 115 -11.48 -1.49 9.58
C GLU A 115 -10.17 -0.83 10.05
N LEU A 116 -10.14 0.51 10.09
CA LEU A 116 -8.97 1.25 10.57
C LEU A 116 -8.67 0.99 12.06
N ARG A 117 -9.69 0.69 12.86
CA ARG A 117 -9.55 0.43 14.30
C ARG A 117 -9.15 -1.02 14.58
N GLU A 118 -9.88 -1.97 14.00
CA GLU A 118 -9.77 -3.40 14.33
C GLU A 118 -8.62 -4.10 13.60
N GLY A 119 -7.98 -3.43 12.65
CA GLY A 119 -6.82 -3.92 11.93
C GLY A 119 -7.13 -4.43 10.53
N VAL A 120 -6.47 -3.82 9.54
CA VAL A 120 -6.64 -4.10 8.12
C VAL A 120 -5.31 -3.98 7.37
N ALA A 121 -5.10 -4.82 6.37
CA ALA A 121 -4.06 -4.63 5.36
C ALA A 121 -4.69 -4.02 4.10
N LEU A 122 -4.32 -2.82 3.76
CA LEU A 122 -4.65 -2.18 2.49
C LEU A 122 -3.58 -2.53 1.46
N VAL A 123 -4.01 -3.08 0.32
CA VAL A 123 -3.12 -3.50 -0.77
C VAL A 123 -3.54 -2.80 -2.05
N ASP A 124 -2.74 -1.84 -2.48
CA ASP A 124 -2.94 -1.08 -3.71
C ASP A 124 -2.13 -1.71 -4.85
N ILE A 125 -2.83 -2.35 -5.80
CA ILE A 125 -2.20 -3.00 -6.95
C ILE A 125 -2.26 -2.06 -8.14
N GLY A 126 -1.21 -1.27 -8.28
CA GLY A 126 -1.03 -0.35 -9.39
C GLY A 126 -0.52 -1.03 -10.68
N GLY A 127 -0.10 -0.20 -11.64
CA GLY A 127 0.52 -0.69 -12.88
C GLY A 127 1.94 -1.20 -12.68
N GLY A 128 2.78 -0.44 -11.96
CA GLY A 128 4.21 -0.72 -11.74
C GLY A 128 4.54 -1.31 -10.39
N THR A 129 3.78 -0.97 -9.36
CA THR A 129 4.01 -1.35 -7.97
C THR A 129 2.76 -1.95 -7.34
N THR A 130 2.96 -2.68 -6.26
CA THR A 130 1.92 -3.04 -5.29
C THR A 130 2.36 -2.50 -3.95
N ASP A 131 1.54 -1.61 -3.39
CA ASP A 131 1.79 -0.95 -2.12
C ASP A 131 0.98 -1.62 -1.03
N VAL A 132 1.64 -1.95 0.08
CA VAL A 132 1.03 -2.59 1.25
C VAL A 132 1.10 -1.64 2.42
N ALA A 133 -0.03 -1.38 3.06
CA ALA A 133 -0.11 -0.59 4.28
C ALA A 133 -0.97 -1.31 5.32
N ILE A 134 -0.48 -1.39 6.54
CA ILE A 134 -1.22 -1.99 7.66
C ILE A 134 -1.67 -0.89 8.59
N PHE A 135 -2.96 -0.88 8.87
CA PHE A 135 -3.61 0.01 9.83
C PHE A 135 -4.11 -0.78 11.03
N LEU A 136 -3.95 -0.22 12.21
CA LEU A 136 -4.47 -0.71 13.49
C LEU A 136 -4.62 0.47 14.43
N ASP A 137 -5.70 0.53 15.21
CA ASP A 137 -6.01 1.65 16.11
C ASP A 137 -6.04 3.01 15.37
N LYS A 138 -6.51 3.03 14.12
CA LYS A 138 -6.52 4.20 13.22
C LYS A 138 -5.13 4.76 12.86
N VAL A 139 -4.08 4.00 13.13
CA VAL A 139 -2.68 4.39 12.86
C VAL A 139 -2.05 3.44 11.85
N ILE A 140 -1.29 3.99 10.91
CA ILE A 140 -0.49 3.17 10.00
C ILE A 140 0.69 2.57 10.75
N ARG A 141 0.76 1.24 10.79
CA ARG A 141 1.77 0.48 11.54
C ARG A 141 2.93 0.00 10.68
N HIS A 142 2.64 -0.32 9.42
CA HIS A 142 3.64 -0.83 8.48
C HIS A 142 3.34 -0.33 7.07
N THR A 143 4.39 -0.10 6.29
CA THR A 143 4.30 0.19 4.86
C THR A 143 5.39 -0.54 4.10
N ALA A 144 5.04 -1.12 2.96
CA ALA A 144 5.97 -1.77 2.05
C ALA A 144 5.58 -1.51 0.61
N VAL A 145 6.57 -1.54 -0.28
CA VAL A 145 6.38 -1.39 -1.73
C VAL A 145 6.98 -2.61 -2.43
N ILE A 146 6.17 -3.29 -3.20
CA ILE A 146 6.56 -4.43 -4.02
C ILE A 146 6.70 -3.92 -5.46
N PRO A 147 7.87 -4.11 -6.13
CA PRO A 147 8.13 -3.54 -7.46
C PRO A 147 7.48 -4.33 -8.61
N PHE A 148 6.30 -4.87 -8.37
CA PHE A 148 5.47 -5.60 -9.31
C PHE A 148 4.03 -5.11 -9.24
N GLY A 149 3.38 -5.02 -10.40
CA GLY A 149 1.98 -4.63 -10.54
C GLY A 149 1.39 -5.14 -11.85
N GLY A 150 0.30 -4.57 -12.32
CA GLY A 150 -0.42 -5.02 -13.51
C GLY A 150 0.38 -5.08 -14.80
N ASN A 151 1.44 -4.26 -14.93
CA ASN A 151 2.28 -4.23 -16.14
C ASN A 151 3.13 -5.49 -16.30
N VAL A 152 3.54 -6.14 -15.22
CA VAL A 152 4.28 -7.41 -15.30
C VAL A 152 3.38 -8.49 -15.87
N ILE A 153 2.12 -8.55 -15.42
CA ILE A 153 1.11 -9.49 -15.95
C ILE A 153 0.92 -9.27 -17.45
N THR A 154 0.82 -8.01 -17.90
CA THR A 154 0.70 -7.68 -19.32
C THR A 154 1.90 -8.18 -20.13
N LYS A 155 3.11 -8.06 -19.60
CA LYS A 155 4.35 -8.57 -20.21
C LYS A 155 4.36 -10.10 -20.28
N ASP A 156 3.89 -10.78 -19.24
CA ASP A 156 3.79 -12.25 -19.22
C ASP A 156 2.78 -12.74 -20.26
N ILE A 157 1.62 -12.11 -20.36
CA ILE A 157 0.61 -12.41 -21.40
C ILE A 157 1.19 -12.17 -22.79
N LYS A 158 1.85 -11.03 -23.01
CA LYS A 158 2.52 -10.70 -24.29
C LYS A 158 3.50 -11.80 -24.69
N THR A 159 4.33 -12.24 -23.78
CA THR A 159 5.36 -13.25 -24.01
C THR A 159 4.75 -14.64 -24.19
N GLY A 160 3.90 -15.07 -23.26
CA GLY A 160 3.29 -16.40 -23.27
C GLY A 160 2.38 -16.64 -24.48
N LEU A 161 1.66 -15.60 -24.90
CA LEU A 161 0.78 -15.68 -26.06
C LEU A 161 1.42 -15.16 -27.37
N SER A 162 2.66 -14.65 -27.34
CA SER A 162 3.36 -14.08 -28.50
C SER A 162 2.50 -13.05 -29.27
N ILE A 163 2.00 -12.04 -28.59
CA ILE A 163 1.13 -10.97 -29.10
C ILE A 163 1.68 -9.58 -28.77
N LEU A 164 1.05 -8.53 -29.31
CA LEU A 164 1.43 -7.15 -28.95
C LEU A 164 1.03 -6.79 -27.54
N GLU A 165 1.79 -5.90 -26.91
CA GLU A 165 1.54 -5.41 -25.54
C GLU A 165 0.15 -4.78 -25.40
N LYS A 166 -0.29 -3.99 -26.39
CA LYS A 166 -1.65 -3.43 -26.40
C LYS A 166 -2.75 -4.51 -26.45
N GLN A 167 -2.51 -5.59 -27.18
CA GLN A 167 -3.43 -6.73 -27.24
C GLN A 167 -3.44 -7.49 -25.92
N ALA A 168 -2.27 -7.71 -25.32
CA ALA A 168 -2.14 -8.35 -24.02
C ALA A 168 -2.88 -7.57 -22.91
N GLU A 169 -2.74 -6.24 -22.90
CA GLU A 169 -3.46 -5.38 -21.97
C GLU A 169 -4.98 -5.45 -22.17
N LEU A 170 -5.44 -5.38 -23.40
CA LEU A 170 -6.86 -5.53 -23.72
C LEU A 170 -7.43 -6.89 -23.30
N LEU A 171 -6.67 -7.98 -23.50
CA LEU A 171 -7.08 -9.32 -23.06
C LEU A 171 -7.15 -9.39 -21.53
N LYS A 172 -6.14 -8.89 -20.83
CA LYS A 172 -6.11 -8.82 -19.37
C LYS A 172 -7.33 -8.10 -18.81
N VAL A 173 -7.63 -6.91 -19.32
CA VAL A 173 -8.75 -6.07 -18.82
C VAL A 173 -10.11 -6.68 -19.13
N LYS A 174 -10.30 -7.24 -20.33
CA LYS A 174 -11.61 -7.74 -20.76
C LYS A 174 -11.93 -9.15 -20.30
N PHE A 175 -10.93 -10.03 -20.31
CA PHE A 175 -11.11 -11.48 -20.13
C PHE A 175 -10.27 -12.04 -18.98
N GLY A 176 -9.44 -11.21 -18.33
CA GLY A 176 -8.57 -11.66 -17.26
C GLY A 176 -9.34 -12.10 -16.02
N SER A 177 -8.87 -13.19 -15.41
CA SER A 177 -9.30 -13.69 -14.12
C SER A 177 -8.09 -14.18 -13.32
N ALA A 178 -8.11 -13.97 -11.99
CA ALA A 178 -7.08 -14.46 -11.09
C ALA A 178 -7.21 -15.96 -10.79
N VAL A 179 -8.41 -16.51 -10.93
CA VAL A 179 -8.73 -17.91 -10.66
C VAL A 179 -9.36 -18.54 -11.90
N HIS A 180 -8.97 -19.77 -12.17
CA HIS A 180 -9.60 -20.58 -13.21
C HIS A 180 -11.01 -21.00 -12.78
N SER A 181 -11.95 -20.97 -13.72
CA SER A 181 -13.28 -21.57 -13.56
C SER A 181 -13.60 -22.43 -14.76
N ASP A 182 -14.42 -23.46 -14.57
CA ASP A 182 -14.82 -24.41 -15.63
C ASP A 182 -15.50 -23.71 -16.82
N ASP A 183 -16.10 -22.54 -16.57
CA ASP A 183 -16.70 -21.69 -17.62
C ASP A 183 -15.68 -21.19 -18.66
N HIS A 184 -14.39 -21.22 -18.33
CA HIS A 184 -13.31 -20.76 -19.20
C HIS A 184 -12.72 -21.87 -20.11
N ASP A 185 -13.04 -23.14 -19.89
CA ASP A 185 -12.35 -24.27 -20.50
C ASP A 185 -12.44 -24.30 -22.05
N ASN A 186 -13.57 -23.86 -22.60
CA ASN A 186 -13.80 -23.88 -24.04
C ASN A 186 -13.97 -22.51 -24.67
N VAL A 187 -13.66 -21.44 -23.94
CA VAL A 187 -13.83 -20.07 -24.44
C VAL A 187 -12.58 -19.65 -25.21
N MET A 188 -12.79 -19.29 -26.47
CA MET A 188 -11.76 -18.75 -27.36
C MET A 188 -12.06 -17.28 -27.67
N VAL A 189 -11.04 -16.45 -27.66
CA VAL A 189 -11.11 -15.01 -28.01
C VAL A 189 -10.26 -14.77 -29.24
N SER A 190 -10.87 -14.23 -30.26
CA SER A 190 -10.16 -13.85 -31.50
C SER A 190 -9.58 -12.45 -31.37
N ILE A 191 -8.30 -12.29 -31.64
CA ILE A 191 -7.61 -11.00 -31.73
C ILE A 191 -7.17 -10.71 -33.14
N PRO A 192 -7.26 -9.45 -33.61
CA PRO A 192 -6.85 -9.09 -34.98
C PRO A 192 -5.40 -9.45 -35.25
N GLY A 193 -5.14 -10.07 -36.37
CA GLY A 193 -3.79 -10.33 -36.88
C GLY A 193 -3.06 -9.04 -37.23
N LEU A 194 -1.73 -9.07 -37.15
CA LEU A 194 -0.88 -7.93 -37.49
C LEU A 194 -0.67 -7.83 -39.00
N ARG A 195 -0.81 -6.61 -39.55
CA ARG A 195 -0.47 -6.30 -40.96
C ARG A 195 -1.08 -7.28 -41.97
N GLY A 196 -2.38 -7.58 -41.85
CA GLY A 196 -3.08 -8.47 -42.76
C GLY A 196 -2.88 -9.97 -42.54
N ARG A 197 -2.27 -10.35 -41.41
CA ARG A 197 -2.24 -11.76 -40.97
C ARG A 197 -3.61 -12.21 -40.49
N GLU A 198 -3.84 -13.51 -40.55
CA GLU A 198 -5.06 -14.12 -39.98
C GLU A 198 -5.23 -13.77 -38.52
N PRO A 199 -6.48 -13.62 -38.05
CA PRO A 199 -6.78 -13.47 -36.64
C PRO A 199 -6.18 -14.61 -35.82
N LYS A 200 -5.73 -14.31 -34.61
CA LYS A 200 -5.21 -15.31 -33.69
C LYS A 200 -6.27 -15.64 -32.61
N GLU A 201 -6.56 -16.91 -32.45
CA GLU A 201 -7.43 -17.39 -31.40
C GLU A 201 -6.63 -17.65 -30.10
N ILE A 202 -7.13 -17.15 -29.01
CA ILE A 202 -6.53 -17.24 -27.67
C ILE A 202 -7.50 -17.97 -26.75
N SER A 203 -7.04 -19.05 -26.15
CA SER A 203 -7.78 -19.72 -25.08
C SER A 203 -7.83 -18.84 -23.82
N VAL A 204 -9.03 -18.59 -23.30
CA VAL A 204 -9.22 -17.86 -22.02
C VAL A 204 -8.62 -18.65 -20.85
N LYS A 205 -8.62 -19.97 -20.91
CA LYS A 205 -7.94 -20.84 -19.96
C LYS A 205 -6.45 -20.51 -19.88
N ASN A 206 -5.73 -20.53 -21.02
CA ASN A 206 -4.30 -20.23 -21.04
C ASN A 206 -4.02 -18.79 -20.57
N LEU A 207 -4.88 -17.84 -20.93
CA LEU A 207 -4.78 -16.46 -20.45
C LEU A 207 -4.90 -16.41 -18.94
N THR A 208 -5.88 -17.10 -18.37
CA THR A 208 -6.10 -17.17 -16.92
C THR A 208 -4.93 -17.85 -16.19
N GLU A 209 -4.37 -18.92 -16.75
CA GLU A 209 -3.21 -19.60 -16.17
C GLU A 209 -1.99 -18.67 -16.05
N ILE A 210 -1.71 -17.89 -17.13
CA ILE A 210 -0.61 -16.91 -17.10
C ILE A 210 -0.85 -15.83 -16.04
N ILE A 211 -2.06 -15.28 -15.99
CA ILE A 211 -2.44 -14.23 -15.02
C ILE A 211 -2.37 -14.78 -13.60
N SER A 212 -2.96 -15.94 -13.35
CA SER A 212 -3.01 -16.58 -12.02
C SER A 212 -1.61 -16.87 -11.48
N ALA A 213 -0.70 -17.36 -12.33
CA ALA A 213 0.67 -17.64 -11.91
C ALA A 213 1.38 -16.38 -11.41
N ARG A 214 1.27 -15.25 -12.14
CA ARG A 214 1.88 -13.99 -11.72
C ARG A 214 1.18 -13.38 -10.52
N MET A 215 -0.14 -13.42 -10.46
CA MET A 215 -0.88 -12.90 -9.31
C MET A 215 -0.55 -13.66 -8.03
N LYS A 216 -0.40 -14.99 -8.09
CA LYS A 216 0.06 -15.77 -6.93
C LYS A 216 1.39 -15.27 -6.41
N GLU A 217 2.36 -15.04 -7.29
CA GLU A 217 3.68 -14.51 -6.89
C GLU A 217 3.55 -13.12 -6.21
N ILE A 218 2.73 -12.22 -6.78
CA ILE A 218 2.51 -10.89 -6.18
C ILE A 218 1.86 -11.03 -4.79
N ILE A 219 0.83 -11.87 -4.66
CA ILE A 219 0.13 -12.06 -3.38
C ILE A 219 1.00 -12.77 -2.35
N ASP A 220 1.85 -13.71 -2.75
CA ASP A 220 2.85 -14.33 -1.85
C ASP A 220 3.81 -13.26 -1.28
N LEU A 221 4.25 -12.30 -2.11
CA LEU A 221 5.08 -11.19 -1.65
C LEU A 221 4.30 -10.25 -0.71
N VAL A 222 3.03 -9.96 -1.01
CA VAL A 222 2.15 -9.20 -0.11
C VAL A 222 2.02 -9.90 1.24
N TYR A 223 1.72 -11.19 1.22
CA TYR A 223 1.57 -11.98 2.45
C TYR A 223 2.87 -12.05 3.25
N HIS A 224 4.01 -12.16 2.57
CA HIS A 224 5.31 -12.06 3.22
C HIS A 224 5.49 -10.72 3.95
N GLN A 225 5.09 -9.58 3.35
CA GLN A 225 5.15 -8.28 3.99
C GLN A 225 4.22 -8.18 5.22
N ILE A 226 3.04 -8.78 5.15
CA ILE A 226 2.12 -8.86 6.30
C ILE A 226 2.78 -9.64 7.44
N LYS A 227 3.40 -10.80 7.17
CA LYS A 227 4.10 -11.60 8.18
C LYS A 227 5.28 -10.85 8.81
N VAL A 228 6.12 -10.25 7.98
CA VAL A 228 7.31 -9.50 8.46
C VAL A 228 6.90 -8.29 9.30
N SER A 229 5.72 -7.72 9.08
CA SER A 229 5.21 -6.61 9.88
C SER A 229 4.96 -6.99 11.35
N GLY A 230 4.70 -8.27 11.64
CA GLY A 230 4.31 -8.75 12.98
C GLY A 230 2.87 -8.43 13.38
N TYR A 231 2.03 -8.02 12.42
CA TYR A 231 0.62 -7.68 12.67
C TYR A 231 -0.36 -8.70 12.08
N GLU A 232 0.10 -9.81 11.53
CA GLU A 232 -0.74 -10.83 10.88
C GLU A 232 -1.95 -11.23 11.74
N ASP A 233 -1.71 -11.57 12.99
CA ASP A 233 -2.75 -12.03 13.94
C ASP A 233 -3.66 -10.88 14.44
N LYS A 234 -3.38 -9.65 14.06
CA LYS A 234 -4.12 -8.44 14.49
C LYS A 234 -4.99 -7.84 13.39
N LEU A 235 -5.04 -8.47 12.22
CA LEU A 235 -5.82 -7.99 11.08
C LEU A 235 -7.22 -8.62 11.10
N MET A 236 -8.06 -8.18 12.04
CA MET A 236 -9.40 -8.76 12.25
C MET A 236 -10.33 -8.57 11.06
N THR A 237 -10.11 -7.52 10.27
CA THR A 237 -10.93 -7.22 9.08
C THR A 237 -10.28 -7.69 7.77
N GLY A 238 -9.11 -8.35 7.85
CA GLY A 238 -8.46 -8.98 6.72
C GLY A 238 -7.78 -8.00 5.76
N ILE A 239 -8.04 -8.15 4.46
CA ILE A 239 -7.33 -7.45 3.39
C ILE A 239 -8.32 -6.67 2.52
N VAL A 240 -8.03 -5.39 2.29
CA VAL A 240 -8.76 -4.55 1.33
C VAL A 240 -7.87 -4.29 0.12
N LEU A 241 -8.38 -4.66 -1.06
CA LEU A 241 -7.69 -4.52 -2.33
C LEU A 241 -8.15 -3.24 -3.03
N THR A 242 -7.22 -2.45 -3.55
CA THR A 242 -7.51 -1.26 -4.34
C THR A 242 -6.56 -1.14 -5.53
N GLY A 243 -6.70 -0.09 -6.32
CA GLY A 243 -5.93 0.11 -7.54
C GLY A 243 -6.50 -0.62 -8.76
N GLY A 244 -5.90 -0.34 -9.92
CA GLY A 244 -6.35 -0.92 -11.20
C GLY A 244 -6.23 -2.44 -11.26
N GLY A 245 -5.21 -3.01 -10.61
CA GLY A 245 -5.00 -4.46 -10.54
C GLY A 245 -6.05 -5.19 -9.71
N ALA A 246 -6.65 -4.51 -8.72
CA ALA A 246 -7.71 -5.07 -7.88
C ALA A 246 -9.02 -5.35 -8.66
N GLN A 247 -9.18 -4.75 -9.84
CA GLN A 247 -10.32 -4.99 -10.72
C GLN A 247 -10.27 -6.35 -11.46
N LEU A 248 -9.18 -7.10 -11.30
CA LEU A 248 -9.05 -8.43 -11.89
C LEU A 248 -10.10 -9.37 -11.28
N ARG A 249 -10.85 -10.06 -12.14
CA ARG A 249 -11.92 -10.95 -11.68
C ARG A 249 -11.39 -12.01 -10.72
N ASN A 250 -12.16 -12.30 -9.68
CA ASN A 250 -11.88 -13.34 -8.67
C ASN A 250 -10.56 -13.14 -7.90
N LEU A 251 -10.00 -11.93 -7.90
CA LEU A 251 -8.75 -11.68 -7.18
C LEU A 251 -8.92 -11.81 -5.67
N ASN A 252 -10.02 -11.32 -5.12
CA ASN A 252 -10.34 -11.49 -3.70
C ASN A 252 -10.36 -12.97 -3.26
N GLN A 253 -10.91 -13.86 -4.10
CA GLN A 253 -10.90 -15.30 -3.83
C GLN A 253 -9.48 -15.86 -3.81
N LEU A 254 -8.63 -15.45 -4.76
CA LEU A 254 -7.23 -15.86 -4.79
C LEU A 254 -6.48 -15.39 -3.54
N VAL A 255 -6.69 -14.12 -3.14
CA VAL A 255 -6.08 -13.54 -1.93
C VAL A 255 -6.50 -14.32 -0.70
N SER A 256 -7.81 -14.54 -0.51
CA SER A 256 -8.30 -15.31 0.64
C SER A 256 -7.78 -16.74 0.66
N PHE A 257 -7.66 -17.38 -0.50
CA PHE A 257 -7.10 -18.73 -0.61
C PHE A 257 -5.63 -18.81 -0.19
N ILE A 258 -4.82 -17.83 -0.61
CA ILE A 258 -3.37 -17.82 -0.32
C ILE A 258 -3.08 -17.42 1.13
N THR A 259 -3.79 -16.39 1.60
CA THR A 259 -3.48 -15.77 2.90
C THR A 259 -4.25 -16.37 4.07
N GLY A 260 -5.37 -17.02 3.79
CA GLY A 260 -6.31 -17.47 4.82
C GLY A 260 -7.15 -16.34 5.44
N MET A 261 -7.00 -15.11 4.95
CA MET A 261 -7.71 -13.93 5.44
C MET A 261 -8.87 -13.57 4.52
N GLU A 262 -9.91 -12.96 5.07
CA GLU A 262 -10.97 -12.38 4.24
C GLU A 262 -10.41 -11.25 3.38
N ALA A 263 -10.90 -11.14 2.13
CA ALA A 263 -10.47 -10.09 1.22
C ALA A 263 -11.66 -9.50 0.46
N ARG A 264 -11.69 -8.15 0.38
CA ARG A 264 -12.65 -7.40 -0.41
C ARG A 264 -11.97 -6.40 -1.33
N VAL A 265 -12.69 -5.93 -2.34
CA VAL A 265 -12.27 -4.79 -3.16
C VAL A 265 -12.90 -3.52 -2.59
N GLY A 266 -12.06 -2.48 -2.44
CA GLY A 266 -12.46 -1.17 -1.93
C GLY A 266 -13.01 -0.24 -2.99
#